data_0d028d933d7e724debc31ed6f101f048
#
_entry.id   0d028d933d7e724debc31ed6f101f048
#
_cell.length_a   1.000
_cell.length_b   1.000
_cell.length_c   1.000
_cell.angle_alpha   90.00
_cell.angle_beta   90.00
_cell.angle_gamma   90.00
#
_symmetry.space_group_name_H-M   'P 1'
#
loop_
_entity.id
_entity.type
_entity.pdbx_description
1 polymer ?
#
loop_
_entity_poly.entity_id
_entity_poly.type
_entity_poly.pdbx_seq_one_letter_code
_entity_poly.pdbx_strand_id
1 'polypeptide(L)'
;MNIFWLSFKDYTRFEFFKYALLSTLIGFSFMMIVGYYSFTSIKAFLDAFFMPESEGFFAWLYSFAFVSFIINSLNFLVVGFFVIFTSSAISLFILSFFTPKIAAKINAKYYHHEPKEKMGDVALLLELFKILLKFIPLFFLALILFFIPFVNLIAFFLAFYYLFHNALILEVLSAVLDKKKFKEQKFTPFEFKFHTLIFYLLASFPLAGLVLQLFFVIFLIHLSYQKIYFLSPKLDNFSSST
;
A
#
# COMPACT_ATOMS: atom_id res chain seq x y z
N MET A 1 -18.57 -20.24 -0.65
CA MET A 1 -18.79 -18.81 -0.98
C MET A 1 -17.50 -18.24 -1.52
N ASN A 2 -17.56 -17.40 -2.56
CA ASN A 2 -16.36 -16.80 -3.18
C ASN A 2 -15.66 -15.88 -2.17
N ILE A 3 -14.33 -16.02 -2.01
CA ILE A 3 -13.49 -15.19 -1.12
C ILE A 3 -13.69 -13.70 -1.40
N PHE A 4 -13.77 -13.35 -2.69
CA PHE A 4 -13.97 -11.97 -3.11
C PHE A 4 -15.25 -11.36 -2.52
N TRP A 5 -16.38 -12.06 -2.64
CA TRP A 5 -17.66 -11.59 -2.13
C TRP A 5 -17.68 -11.48 -0.59
N LEU A 6 -17.06 -12.45 0.09
CA LEU A 6 -16.93 -12.44 1.54
C LEU A 6 -16.11 -11.23 2.01
N SER A 7 -15.00 -11.00 1.35
CA SER A 7 -14.10 -9.87 1.64
C SER A 7 -14.76 -8.52 1.36
N PHE A 8 -15.52 -8.42 0.27
CA PHE A 8 -16.25 -7.21 -0.06
C PHE A 8 -17.36 -6.90 0.97
N LYS A 9 -18.08 -7.92 1.41
CA LYS A 9 -19.10 -7.79 2.46
C LYS A 9 -18.49 -7.31 3.79
N ASP A 10 -17.32 -7.81 4.17
CA ASP A 10 -16.65 -7.36 5.39
C ASP A 10 -16.02 -5.97 5.20
N TYR A 11 -15.43 -5.68 4.05
CA TYR A 11 -14.90 -4.37 3.73
C TYR A 11 -15.94 -3.24 3.88
N THR A 12 -17.17 -3.46 3.44
CA THR A 12 -18.26 -2.47 3.51
C THR A 12 -18.87 -2.33 4.91
N ARG A 13 -18.57 -3.23 5.85
CA ARG A 13 -19.08 -3.12 7.22
C ARG A 13 -18.34 -2.04 8.00
N PHE A 14 -19.08 -1.19 8.67
CA PHE A 14 -18.52 -0.12 9.49
C PHE A 14 -17.53 -0.62 10.55
N GLU A 15 -17.72 -1.84 11.03
CA GLU A 15 -16.84 -2.49 11.99
C GLU A 15 -15.38 -2.59 11.51
N PHE A 16 -15.17 -2.79 10.22
CA PHE A 16 -13.85 -2.86 9.57
C PHE A 16 -13.50 -1.55 8.88
N PHE A 17 -14.47 -0.93 8.20
CA PHE A 17 -14.27 0.30 7.42
C PHE A 17 -13.71 1.46 8.26
N LYS A 18 -14.07 1.54 9.55
CA LYS A 18 -13.51 2.55 10.47
C LYS A 18 -11.98 2.52 10.55
N TYR A 19 -11.34 1.36 10.41
CA TYR A 19 -9.88 1.26 10.42
C TYR A 19 -9.26 1.87 9.16
N ALA A 20 -9.87 1.66 7.98
CA ALA A 20 -9.45 2.31 6.76
C ALA A 20 -9.67 3.83 6.85
N LEU A 21 -10.84 4.26 7.30
CA LEU A 21 -11.16 5.68 7.45
C LEU A 21 -10.15 6.37 8.37
N LEU A 22 -9.86 5.78 9.54
CA LEU A 22 -8.92 6.36 10.50
C LEU A 22 -7.50 6.43 9.92
N SER A 23 -7.00 5.34 9.31
CA SER A 23 -5.66 5.34 8.73
C SER A 23 -5.54 6.31 7.56
N THR A 24 -6.56 6.39 6.70
CA THR A 24 -6.60 7.33 5.58
C THR A 24 -6.64 8.78 6.06
N LEU A 25 -7.47 9.10 7.05
CA LEU A 25 -7.55 10.46 7.61
C LEU A 25 -6.22 10.90 8.23
N ILE A 26 -5.59 10.05 9.03
CA ILE A 26 -4.29 10.36 9.64
C ILE A 26 -3.22 10.53 8.56
N GLY A 27 -3.11 9.58 7.62
CA GLY A 27 -2.13 9.65 6.53
C GLY A 27 -2.31 10.87 5.66
N PHE A 28 -3.55 11.16 5.27
CA PHE A 28 -3.87 12.33 4.46
C PHE A 28 -3.61 13.65 5.20
N SER A 29 -4.04 13.77 6.46
CA SER A 29 -3.79 14.97 7.27
C SER A 29 -2.30 15.25 7.45
N PHE A 30 -1.51 14.22 7.75
CA PHE A 30 -0.07 14.34 7.86
C PHE A 30 0.55 14.83 6.54
N MET A 31 0.15 14.23 5.42
CA MET A 31 0.68 14.58 4.11
C MET A 31 0.18 15.94 3.60
N MET A 32 -0.99 16.40 4.01
CA MET A 32 -1.43 17.77 3.73
C MET A 32 -0.53 18.81 4.41
N ILE A 33 -0.12 18.54 5.64
CA ILE A 33 0.81 19.42 6.36
C ILE A 33 2.18 19.43 5.65
N VAL A 34 2.73 18.24 5.36
CA VAL A 34 4.01 18.12 4.64
C VAL A 34 3.91 18.77 3.25
N GLY A 35 2.82 18.52 2.54
CA GLY A 35 2.57 19.09 1.21
C GLY A 35 2.50 20.63 1.21
N TYR A 36 1.89 21.21 2.24
CA TYR A 36 1.83 22.66 2.37
C TYR A 36 3.23 23.28 2.48
N TYR A 37 4.09 22.74 3.34
CA TYR A 37 5.47 23.22 3.48
C TYR A 37 6.32 22.90 2.23
N SER A 38 6.15 21.73 1.65
CA SER A 38 6.87 21.31 0.44
C SER A 38 6.48 22.15 -0.78
N PHE A 39 5.21 22.54 -0.90
CA PHE A 39 4.73 23.36 -2.02
C PHE A 39 5.49 24.69 -2.10
N THR A 40 5.67 25.36 -0.99
CA THR A 40 6.41 26.63 -0.95
C THR A 40 7.87 26.44 -1.36
N SER A 41 8.52 25.38 -0.87
CA SER A 41 9.93 25.08 -1.20
C SER A 41 10.11 24.67 -2.66
N ILE A 42 9.22 23.84 -3.20
CA ILE A 42 9.25 23.41 -4.61
C ILE A 42 8.96 24.59 -5.52
N LYS A 43 8.00 25.45 -5.16
CA LYS A 43 7.72 26.67 -5.91
C LYS A 43 8.93 27.58 -5.95
N ALA A 44 9.57 27.84 -4.80
CA ALA A 44 10.77 28.67 -4.73
C ALA A 44 11.92 28.08 -5.58
N PHE A 45 12.08 26.75 -5.58
CA PHE A 45 13.07 26.08 -6.43
C PHE A 45 12.75 26.24 -7.94
N LEU A 46 11.49 26.07 -8.32
CA LEU A 46 11.07 26.24 -9.72
C LEU A 46 11.18 27.70 -10.18
N ASP A 47 10.78 28.64 -9.31
CA ASP A 47 10.93 30.07 -9.61
C ASP A 47 12.40 30.43 -9.78
N ALA A 48 13.30 29.95 -8.92
CA ALA A 48 14.74 30.16 -9.07
C ALA A 48 15.33 29.53 -10.36
N PHE A 49 14.78 28.39 -10.78
CA PHE A 49 15.22 27.72 -12.00
C PHE A 49 14.74 28.42 -13.27
N PHE A 50 13.48 28.86 -13.29
CA PHE A 50 12.85 29.49 -14.47
C PHE A 50 13.01 31.01 -14.50
N MET A 51 13.30 31.65 -13.35
CA MET A 51 13.57 33.08 -13.22
C MET A 51 14.99 33.30 -12.67
N PRO A 52 16.06 32.90 -13.35
CA PRO A 52 17.38 33.35 -12.96
C PRO A 52 17.39 34.87 -13.00
N GLU A 53 18.10 35.52 -12.06
CA GLU A 53 18.17 36.99 -11.86
C GLU A 53 18.65 37.78 -13.08
N SER A 54 18.86 37.18 -14.22
CA SER A 54 19.37 37.79 -15.43
C SER A 54 18.44 37.62 -16.62
N GLU A 55 18.35 38.63 -17.43
CA GLU A 55 17.77 38.72 -18.76
C GLU A 55 18.09 37.50 -19.63
N GLY A 56 17.24 36.50 -19.63
CA GLY A 56 17.43 35.25 -20.35
C GLY A 56 16.16 34.75 -21.04
N PHE A 57 16.34 33.85 -22.02
CA PHE A 57 15.26 33.24 -22.78
C PHE A 57 14.18 32.63 -21.84
N PHE A 58 14.57 31.99 -20.76
CA PHE A 58 13.62 31.38 -19.79
C PHE A 58 12.82 32.43 -19.01
N ALA A 59 13.43 33.53 -18.57
CA ALA A 59 12.73 34.63 -17.92
C ALA A 59 11.72 35.29 -18.86
N TRP A 60 12.12 35.51 -20.13
CA TRP A 60 11.21 36.00 -21.16
C TRP A 60 10.06 35.02 -21.41
N LEU A 61 10.34 33.70 -21.51
CA LEU A 61 9.32 32.68 -21.70
C LEU A 61 8.32 32.66 -20.53
N TYR A 62 8.81 32.75 -19.32
CA TYR A 62 7.99 32.75 -18.08
C TYR A 62 7.14 34.03 -17.93
N SER A 63 7.53 35.13 -18.57
CA SER A 63 6.74 36.36 -18.58
C SER A 63 5.38 36.22 -19.29
N PHE A 64 5.22 35.23 -20.14
CA PHE A 64 3.93 34.93 -20.75
C PHE A 64 2.98 34.29 -19.74
N ALA A 65 1.83 34.91 -19.52
CA ALA A 65 0.80 34.44 -18.58
C ALA A 65 0.41 32.95 -18.79
N PHE A 66 0.37 32.53 -20.05
CA PHE A 66 0.08 31.14 -20.40
C PHE A 66 1.19 30.16 -19.94
N VAL A 67 2.46 30.53 -20.08
CA VAL A 67 3.59 29.69 -19.67
C VAL A 67 3.66 29.59 -18.14
N SER A 68 3.52 30.72 -17.46
CA SER A 68 3.50 30.76 -16.00
C SER A 68 2.30 29.97 -15.43
N PHE A 69 1.13 30.02 -16.09
CA PHE A 69 -0.02 29.19 -15.72
C PHE A 69 0.28 27.70 -15.87
N ILE A 70 0.90 27.26 -16.97
CA ILE A 70 1.25 25.85 -17.18
C ILE A 70 2.25 25.38 -16.11
N ILE A 71 3.30 26.17 -15.82
CA ILE A 71 4.33 25.78 -14.84
C ILE A 71 3.73 25.70 -13.43
N ASN A 72 2.91 26.68 -13.02
CA ASN A 72 2.23 26.63 -11.74
C ASN A 72 1.25 25.46 -11.63
N SER A 73 0.51 25.16 -12.71
CA SER A 73 -0.39 24.00 -12.75
C SER A 73 0.38 22.69 -12.66
N LEU A 74 1.51 22.58 -13.33
CA LEU A 74 2.39 21.40 -13.27
C LEU A 74 2.94 21.20 -11.84
N ASN A 75 3.39 22.28 -11.21
CA ASN A 75 3.83 22.26 -9.82
C ASN A 75 2.71 21.74 -8.89
N PHE A 76 1.50 22.27 -9.02
CA PHE A 76 0.36 21.84 -8.24
C PHE A 76 0.03 20.35 -8.46
N LEU A 77 0.08 19.88 -9.71
CA LEU A 77 -0.14 18.47 -10.05
C LEU A 77 0.95 17.56 -9.47
N VAL A 78 2.22 17.94 -9.57
CA VAL A 78 3.35 17.16 -9.04
C VAL A 78 3.25 17.05 -7.52
N VAL A 79 3.04 18.17 -6.81
CA VAL A 79 2.90 18.17 -5.35
C VAL A 79 1.67 17.40 -4.92
N GLY A 80 0.53 17.61 -5.60
CA GLY A 80 -0.72 16.89 -5.33
C GLY A 80 -0.56 15.37 -5.51
N PHE A 81 0.09 14.94 -6.58
CA PHE A 81 0.41 13.53 -6.82
C PHE A 81 1.28 12.95 -5.69
N PHE A 82 2.33 13.68 -5.30
CA PHE A 82 3.22 13.28 -4.20
C PHE A 82 2.47 13.15 -2.86
N VAL A 83 1.61 14.11 -2.55
CA VAL A 83 0.77 14.08 -1.34
C VAL A 83 -0.13 12.85 -1.33
N ILE A 84 -0.85 12.58 -2.41
CA ILE A 84 -1.78 11.45 -2.49
C ILE A 84 -1.02 10.12 -2.44
N PHE A 85 0.07 9.99 -3.19
CA PHE A 85 0.87 8.76 -3.26
C PHE A 85 1.49 8.43 -1.90
N THR A 86 2.11 9.42 -1.25
CA THR A 86 2.75 9.22 0.06
C THR A 86 1.71 9.02 1.17
N SER A 87 0.54 9.70 1.07
CA SER A 87 -0.59 9.44 1.96
C SER A 87 -1.04 7.98 1.91
N SER A 88 -1.06 7.37 0.71
CA SER A 88 -1.39 5.95 0.55
C SER A 88 -0.41 5.04 1.28
N ALA A 89 0.89 5.32 1.16
CA ALA A 89 1.93 4.55 1.84
C ALA A 89 1.86 4.69 3.37
N ILE A 90 1.64 5.90 3.88
CA ILE A 90 1.47 6.15 5.32
C ILE A 90 0.19 5.50 5.84
N SER A 91 -0.92 5.59 5.09
CA SER A 91 -2.17 4.92 5.45
C SER A 91 -2.00 3.41 5.55
N LEU A 92 -1.28 2.79 4.62
CA LEU A 92 -0.93 1.36 4.69
C LEU A 92 -0.14 1.05 5.96
N PHE A 93 0.88 1.84 6.25
CA PHE A 93 1.69 1.67 7.45
C PHE A 93 0.84 1.79 8.73
N ILE A 94 -0.08 2.75 8.80
CA ILE A 94 -0.98 2.90 9.94
C ILE A 94 -1.97 1.74 10.00
N LEU A 95 -2.50 1.28 8.86
CA LEU A 95 -3.42 0.16 8.78
C LEU A 95 -2.78 -1.13 9.29
N SER A 96 -1.48 -1.33 9.09
CA SER A 96 -0.75 -2.52 9.53
C SER A 96 -0.84 -2.75 11.05
N PHE A 97 -0.93 -1.68 11.85
CA PHE A 97 -1.16 -1.81 13.31
C PHE A 97 -2.55 -2.35 13.65
N PHE A 98 -3.50 -2.24 12.73
CA PHE A 98 -4.86 -2.75 12.93
C PHE A 98 -5.05 -4.15 12.33
N THR A 99 -4.15 -4.62 11.46
CA THR A 99 -4.24 -5.92 10.80
C THR A 99 -4.40 -7.09 11.77
N PRO A 100 -3.71 -7.18 12.92
CA PRO A 100 -3.95 -8.24 13.90
C PRO A 100 -5.36 -8.21 14.50
N LYS A 101 -5.92 -7.01 14.74
CA LYS A 101 -7.28 -6.84 15.25
C LYS A 101 -8.32 -7.23 14.21
N ILE A 102 -8.08 -6.88 12.94
CA ILE A 102 -8.94 -7.25 11.82
C ILE A 102 -8.94 -8.77 11.64
N ALA A 103 -7.76 -9.39 11.65
CA ALA A 103 -7.60 -10.85 11.54
C ALA A 103 -8.30 -11.59 12.69
N ALA A 104 -8.17 -11.11 13.93
CA ALA A 104 -8.84 -11.70 15.09
C ALA A 104 -10.37 -11.63 14.96
N LYS A 105 -10.93 -10.50 14.49
CA LYS A 105 -12.37 -10.35 14.28
C LYS A 105 -12.90 -11.27 13.17
N ILE A 106 -12.18 -11.35 12.04
CA ILE A 106 -12.53 -12.25 10.93
C ILE A 106 -12.47 -13.70 11.40
N ASN A 107 -11.44 -14.05 12.16
CA ASN A 107 -11.31 -15.40 12.73
C ASN A 107 -12.48 -15.74 13.64
N ALA A 108 -12.78 -14.88 14.61
CA ALA A 108 -13.87 -15.10 15.56
C ALA A 108 -15.24 -15.25 14.88
N LYS A 109 -15.42 -14.55 13.74
CA LYS A 109 -16.69 -14.52 13.02
C LYS A 109 -16.90 -15.71 12.09
N TYR A 110 -15.83 -16.19 11.43
CA TYR A 110 -15.98 -17.16 10.33
C TYR A 110 -15.22 -18.45 10.51
N TYR A 111 -14.08 -18.44 11.20
CA TYR A 111 -13.18 -19.62 11.19
C TYR A 111 -13.04 -20.29 12.52
N HIS A 112 -13.21 -19.55 13.63
CA HIS A 112 -13.13 -20.06 15.01
C HIS A 112 -11.86 -20.88 15.24
N HIS A 113 -10.75 -20.45 14.60
CA HIS A 113 -9.45 -21.10 14.74
C HIS A 113 -8.79 -20.62 16.03
N GLU A 114 -8.34 -21.55 16.86
CA GLU A 114 -7.61 -21.21 18.07
C GLU A 114 -6.16 -20.85 17.71
N PRO A 115 -5.76 -19.58 17.81
CA PRO A 115 -4.40 -19.19 17.50
C PRO A 115 -3.45 -19.72 18.57
N LYS A 116 -2.42 -20.45 18.13
CA LYS A 116 -1.28 -20.80 18.95
C LYS A 116 -0.32 -19.60 19.09
N GLU A 117 0.88 -19.83 19.63
CA GLU A 117 1.90 -18.79 19.80
C GLU A 117 2.16 -18.02 18.49
N LYS A 118 1.99 -16.71 18.52
CA LYS A 118 2.30 -15.82 17.36
C LYS A 118 3.78 -15.48 17.32
N MET A 119 4.21 -14.95 16.18
CA MET A 119 5.56 -14.45 16.01
C MET A 119 5.74 -13.17 16.84
N GLY A 120 6.86 -13.04 17.54
CA GLY A 120 7.16 -11.83 18.31
C GLY A 120 7.58 -10.67 17.42
N ASP A 121 7.35 -9.43 17.88
CA ASP A 121 7.59 -8.21 17.11
C ASP A 121 9.02 -8.08 16.59
N VAL A 122 10.01 -8.44 17.39
CA VAL A 122 11.44 -8.43 16.99
C VAL A 122 11.69 -9.37 15.80
N ALA A 123 11.07 -10.55 15.80
CA ALA A 123 11.21 -11.50 14.70
C ALA A 123 10.53 -10.98 13.42
N LEU A 124 9.41 -10.28 13.55
CA LEU A 124 8.74 -9.60 12.42
C LEU A 124 9.59 -8.49 11.84
N LEU A 125 10.20 -7.66 12.69
CA LEU A 125 11.12 -6.61 12.24
C LEU A 125 12.33 -7.19 11.50
N LEU A 126 12.87 -8.32 11.96
CA LEU A 126 13.96 -9.00 11.27
C LEU A 126 13.54 -9.53 9.88
N GLU A 127 12.32 -10.08 9.74
CA GLU A 127 11.82 -10.51 8.45
C GLU A 127 11.58 -9.31 7.52
N LEU A 128 11.04 -8.21 8.03
CA LEU A 128 10.88 -6.98 7.25
C LEU A 128 12.26 -6.44 6.80
N PHE A 129 13.24 -6.45 7.67
CA PHE A 129 14.60 -6.04 7.34
C PHE A 129 15.23 -6.91 6.23
N LYS A 130 15.00 -8.23 6.25
CA LYS A 130 15.44 -9.12 5.16
C LYS A 130 14.76 -8.79 3.83
N ILE A 131 13.48 -8.43 3.85
CA ILE A 131 12.75 -7.97 2.64
C ILE A 131 13.41 -6.70 2.08
N LEU A 132 13.70 -5.73 2.95
CA LEU A 132 14.36 -4.48 2.56
C LEU A 132 15.77 -4.71 2.02
N LEU A 133 16.56 -5.58 2.67
CA LEU A 133 17.90 -5.93 2.18
C LEU A 133 17.88 -6.56 0.78
N LYS A 134 16.85 -7.34 0.45
CA LYS A 134 16.67 -7.89 -0.89
C LYS A 134 16.12 -6.88 -1.88
N PHE A 135 15.33 -5.93 -1.42
CA PHE A 135 14.80 -4.86 -2.27
C PHE A 135 15.90 -3.90 -2.73
N ILE A 136 16.86 -3.55 -1.87
CA ILE A 136 17.95 -2.62 -2.19
C ILE A 136 18.69 -2.98 -3.49
N PRO A 137 19.25 -4.19 -3.68
CA PRO A 137 19.93 -4.54 -4.92
C PRO A 137 19.00 -4.55 -6.13
N LEU A 138 17.71 -4.94 -5.98
CA LEU A 138 16.73 -4.87 -7.07
C LEU A 138 16.47 -3.42 -7.49
N PHE A 139 16.37 -2.51 -6.52
CA PHE A 139 16.18 -1.09 -6.76
C PHE A 139 17.40 -0.46 -7.44
N PHE A 140 18.63 -0.79 -7.00
CA PHE A 140 19.84 -0.34 -7.67
C PHE A 140 19.97 -0.90 -9.10
N LEU A 141 19.58 -2.15 -9.31
CA LEU A 141 19.52 -2.71 -10.66
C LEU A 141 18.52 -1.93 -11.55
N ALA A 142 17.34 -1.59 -11.01
CA ALA A 142 16.38 -0.76 -11.73
C ALA A 142 16.92 0.64 -12.05
N LEU A 143 17.71 1.24 -11.14
CA LEU A 143 18.40 2.51 -11.40
C LEU A 143 19.46 2.40 -12.51
N ILE A 144 20.23 1.32 -12.57
CA ILE A 144 21.19 1.08 -13.66
C ILE A 144 20.44 0.95 -14.99
N LEU A 145 19.31 0.24 -15.00
CA LEU A 145 18.49 0.05 -16.19
C LEU A 145 17.64 1.28 -16.54
N PHE A 146 17.71 2.35 -15.74
CA PHE A 146 16.92 3.57 -15.95
C PHE A 146 17.14 4.20 -17.33
N PHE A 147 18.35 4.13 -17.84
CA PHE A 147 18.71 4.72 -19.13
C PHE A 147 18.22 3.91 -20.35
N ILE A 148 17.66 2.73 -20.16
CA ILE A 148 17.13 1.88 -21.23
C ILE A 148 15.61 2.08 -21.30
N PRO A 149 15.06 2.75 -22.33
CA PRO A 149 13.63 2.95 -22.48
C PRO A 149 12.85 1.62 -22.42
N PHE A 150 11.65 1.64 -21.87
CA PHE A 150 10.76 0.49 -21.60
C PHE A 150 11.30 -0.51 -20.57
N VAL A 151 12.60 -0.86 -20.59
CA VAL A 151 13.21 -1.77 -19.61
C VAL A 151 13.17 -1.15 -18.22
N ASN A 152 13.40 0.17 -18.12
CA ASN A 152 13.32 0.90 -16.85
C ASN A 152 11.94 0.76 -16.18
N LEU A 153 10.86 0.92 -16.94
CA LEU A 153 9.49 0.80 -16.42
C LEU A 153 9.25 -0.60 -15.83
N ILE A 154 9.68 -1.64 -16.56
CA ILE A 154 9.53 -3.03 -16.12
C ILE A 154 10.41 -3.28 -14.88
N ALA A 155 11.65 -2.81 -14.88
CA ALA A 155 12.59 -3.02 -13.78
C ALA A 155 12.09 -2.37 -12.48
N PHE A 156 11.65 -1.10 -12.53
CA PHE A 156 11.04 -0.43 -11.38
C PHE A 156 9.74 -1.11 -10.93
N PHE A 157 8.86 -1.44 -11.89
CA PHE A 157 7.62 -2.15 -11.59
C PHE A 157 7.89 -3.44 -10.82
N LEU A 158 8.84 -4.26 -11.27
CA LEU A 158 9.17 -5.53 -10.61
C LEU A 158 9.82 -5.32 -9.24
N ALA A 159 10.72 -4.34 -9.10
CA ALA A 159 11.36 -4.03 -7.81
C ALA A 159 10.31 -3.59 -6.76
N PHE A 160 9.44 -2.66 -7.11
CA PHE A 160 8.40 -2.19 -6.19
C PHE A 160 7.30 -3.23 -5.95
N TYR A 161 6.96 -4.04 -6.96
CA TYR A 161 6.06 -5.18 -6.75
C TYR A 161 6.66 -6.19 -5.77
N TYR A 162 7.96 -6.48 -5.86
CA TYR A 162 8.64 -7.35 -4.89
C TYR A 162 8.47 -6.82 -3.46
N LEU A 163 8.70 -5.52 -3.25
CA LEU A 163 8.54 -4.90 -1.94
C LEU A 163 7.09 -4.95 -1.45
N PHE A 164 6.14 -4.52 -2.29
CA PHE A 164 4.70 -4.52 -1.98
C PHE A 164 4.20 -5.91 -1.62
N HIS A 165 4.49 -6.91 -2.47
CA HIS A 165 4.06 -8.29 -2.26
C HIS A 165 4.57 -8.84 -0.92
N ASN A 166 5.89 -8.76 -0.70
CA ASN A 166 6.49 -9.38 0.48
C ASN A 166 6.11 -8.66 1.77
N ALA A 167 6.01 -7.33 1.76
CA ALA A 167 5.59 -6.56 2.93
C ALA A 167 4.13 -6.85 3.31
N LEU A 168 3.21 -6.83 2.33
CA LEU A 168 1.79 -7.11 2.55
C LEU A 168 1.56 -8.56 2.99
N ILE A 169 2.29 -9.52 2.42
CA ILE A 169 2.22 -10.92 2.83
C ILE A 169 2.78 -11.11 4.24
N LEU A 170 3.92 -10.51 4.57
CA LEU A 170 4.48 -10.55 5.92
C LEU A 170 3.46 -10.03 6.94
N GLU A 171 2.85 -8.87 6.67
CA GLU A 171 1.85 -8.26 7.52
C GLU A 171 0.66 -9.19 7.78
N VAL A 172 0.06 -9.72 6.72
CA VAL A 172 -1.15 -10.56 6.83
C VAL A 172 -0.83 -11.93 7.44
N LEU A 173 0.23 -12.59 6.99
CA LEU A 173 0.56 -13.93 7.49
C LEU A 173 1.01 -13.89 8.95
N SER A 174 1.70 -12.84 9.38
CA SER A 174 2.06 -12.68 10.80
C SER A 174 0.84 -12.49 11.70
N ALA A 175 -0.21 -11.86 11.17
CA ALA A 175 -1.47 -11.66 11.91
C ALA A 175 -2.33 -12.93 11.98
N VAL A 176 -2.24 -13.81 10.97
CA VAL A 176 -3.09 -15.00 10.82
C VAL A 176 -2.39 -16.26 11.31
N LEU A 177 -1.12 -16.47 10.96
CA LEU A 177 -0.42 -17.74 11.18
C LEU A 177 0.20 -17.84 12.57
N ASP A 178 0.24 -19.06 13.09
CA ASP A 178 1.07 -19.43 14.23
C ASP A 178 2.55 -19.35 13.84
N LYS A 179 3.40 -19.09 14.81
CA LYS A 179 4.87 -19.03 14.66
C LYS A 179 5.47 -20.26 13.95
N LYS A 180 4.94 -21.46 14.24
CA LYS A 180 5.40 -22.70 13.62
C LYS A 180 5.04 -22.71 12.15
N LYS A 181 3.76 -22.51 11.80
CA LYS A 181 3.29 -22.47 10.41
C LYS A 181 3.92 -21.34 9.61
N PHE A 182 4.12 -20.17 10.22
CA PHE A 182 4.82 -19.07 9.55
C PHE A 182 6.24 -19.47 9.12
N LYS A 183 7.00 -20.14 9.99
CA LYS A 183 8.36 -20.63 9.68
C LYS A 183 8.38 -21.75 8.64
N GLU A 184 7.37 -22.61 8.65
CA GLU A 184 7.22 -23.71 7.69
C GLU A 184 6.81 -23.20 6.30
N GLN A 185 6.17 -22.02 6.22
CA GLN A 185 5.70 -21.41 4.98
C GLN A 185 6.87 -20.80 4.19
N LYS A 186 7.73 -21.66 3.61
CA LYS A 186 8.90 -21.22 2.82
C LYS A 186 8.54 -20.52 1.52
N PHE A 187 7.39 -20.85 0.94
CA PHE A 187 6.95 -20.30 -0.35
C PHE A 187 5.50 -19.84 -0.24
N THR A 188 5.26 -18.64 -0.72
CA THR A 188 3.90 -18.12 -0.87
C THR A 188 3.22 -18.84 -2.04
N PRO A 189 2.03 -19.42 -1.85
CA PRO A 189 1.27 -20.05 -2.94
C PRO A 189 1.06 -19.09 -4.11
N PHE A 190 0.99 -19.64 -5.34
CA PHE A 190 0.83 -18.84 -6.56
C PHE A 190 -0.39 -17.91 -6.50
N GLU A 191 -1.48 -18.35 -5.88
CA GLU A 191 -2.70 -17.57 -5.71
C GLU A 191 -2.45 -16.24 -4.97
N PHE A 192 -1.58 -16.25 -3.96
CA PHE A 192 -1.20 -15.01 -3.25
C PHE A 192 -0.42 -14.07 -4.18
N LYS A 193 0.53 -14.58 -4.95
CA LYS A 193 1.29 -13.76 -5.90
C LYS A 193 0.38 -13.15 -6.96
N PHE A 194 -0.55 -13.92 -7.48
CA PHE A 194 -1.50 -13.46 -8.49
C PHE A 194 -2.40 -12.33 -7.94
N HIS A 195 -3.00 -12.53 -6.77
CA HIS A 195 -3.87 -11.51 -6.18
C HIS A 195 -3.10 -10.25 -5.76
N THR A 196 -1.91 -10.41 -5.17
CA THR A 196 -1.10 -9.23 -4.82
C THR A 196 -0.59 -8.47 -6.04
N LEU A 197 -0.40 -9.14 -7.19
CA LEU A 197 -0.10 -8.45 -8.44
C LEU A 197 -1.27 -7.58 -8.90
N ILE A 198 -2.50 -8.11 -8.84
CA ILE A 198 -3.71 -7.33 -9.13
C ILE A 198 -3.84 -6.16 -8.16
N PHE A 199 -3.61 -6.40 -6.87
CA PHE A 199 -3.68 -5.36 -5.85
C PHE A 199 -2.62 -4.28 -6.04
N TYR A 200 -1.41 -4.67 -6.45
CA TYR A 200 -0.35 -3.73 -6.77
C TYR A 200 -0.71 -2.85 -7.97
N LEU A 201 -1.28 -3.43 -9.03
CA LEU A 201 -1.78 -2.67 -10.18
C LEU A 201 -2.89 -1.68 -9.77
N LEU A 202 -3.83 -2.11 -8.93
CA LEU A 202 -4.88 -1.24 -8.40
C LEU A 202 -4.30 -0.14 -7.48
N ALA A 203 -3.35 -0.50 -6.62
CA ALA A 203 -2.69 0.45 -5.72
C ALA A 203 -1.81 1.48 -6.46
N SER A 204 -1.40 1.18 -7.70
CA SER A 204 -0.68 2.13 -8.56
C SER A 204 -1.54 3.34 -8.97
N PHE A 205 -2.86 3.23 -8.83
CA PHE A 205 -3.77 4.37 -8.91
C PHE A 205 -3.92 4.99 -7.51
N PRO A 206 -3.42 6.21 -7.26
CA PRO A 206 -3.29 6.77 -5.91
C PRO A 206 -4.59 6.74 -5.08
N LEU A 207 -5.72 7.12 -5.66
CA LEU A 207 -7.01 7.11 -4.97
C LEU A 207 -7.51 5.69 -4.70
N ALA A 208 -7.33 4.76 -5.65
CA ALA A 208 -7.68 3.35 -5.45
C ALA A 208 -6.79 2.72 -4.37
N GLY A 209 -5.48 3.07 -4.35
CA GLY A 209 -4.56 2.67 -3.30
C GLY A 209 -5.05 3.08 -1.91
N LEU A 210 -5.51 4.32 -1.73
CA LEU A 210 -6.03 4.79 -0.45
C LEU A 210 -7.30 4.05 -0.01
N VAL A 211 -8.24 3.82 -0.91
CA VAL A 211 -9.55 3.26 -0.59
C VAL A 211 -9.50 1.75 -0.41
N LEU A 212 -8.77 1.03 -1.27
CA LEU A 212 -8.81 -0.43 -1.32
C LEU A 212 -7.83 -1.15 -0.39
N GLN A 213 -6.97 -0.44 0.35
CA GLN A 213 -5.97 -1.04 1.24
C GLN A 213 -6.58 -2.04 2.22
N LEU A 214 -7.65 -1.64 2.90
CA LEU A 214 -8.37 -2.51 3.83
C LEU A 214 -8.94 -3.75 3.13
N PHE A 215 -9.47 -3.58 1.92
CA PHE A 215 -9.98 -4.70 1.12
C PHE A 215 -8.87 -5.72 0.82
N PHE A 216 -7.67 -5.26 0.47
CA PHE A 216 -6.52 -6.14 0.21
C PHE A 216 -6.15 -6.97 1.45
N VAL A 217 -6.09 -6.31 2.61
CA VAL A 217 -5.80 -6.97 3.89
C VAL A 217 -6.88 -8.01 4.22
N ILE A 218 -8.16 -7.64 4.19
CA ILE A 218 -9.29 -8.54 4.48
C ILE A 218 -9.28 -9.73 3.51
N PHE A 219 -9.08 -9.50 2.21
CA PHE A 219 -9.04 -10.54 1.20
C PHE A 219 -7.93 -11.56 1.49
N LEU A 220 -6.72 -11.09 1.77
CA LEU A 220 -5.58 -11.96 2.07
C LEU A 220 -5.74 -12.70 3.40
N ILE A 221 -6.42 -12.12 4.40
CA ILE A 221 -6.76 -12.82 5.65
C ILE A 221 -7.69 -14.00 5.33
N HIS A 222 -8.77 -13.78 4.57
CA HIS A 222 -9.67 -14.87 4.16
C HIS A 222 -8.95 -15.92 3.32
N LEU A 223 -8.12 -15.49 2.37
CA LEU A 223 -7.32 -16.38 1.54
C LEU A 223 -6.36 -17.24 2.40
N SER A 224 -5.75 -16.65 3.44
CA SER A 224 -4.84 -17.35 4.34
C SER A 224 -5.56 -18.44 5.14
N TYR A 225 -6.73 -18.15 5.71
CA TYR A 225 -7.51 -19.17 6.42
C TYR A 225 -7.95 -20.30 5.50
N GLN A 226 -8.37 -19.98 4.27
CA GLN A 226 -8.89 -20.99 3.34
C GLN A 226 -7.78 -21.81 2.68
N LYS A 227 -6.64 -21.22 2.34
CA LYS A 227 -5.58 -21.88 1.56
C LYS A 227 -4.42 -22.42 2.39
N ILE A 228 -4.14 -21.85 3.55
CA ILE A 228 -3.04 -22.31 4.40
C ILE A 228 -3.55 -23.19 5.55
N TYR A 229 -4.68 -22.82 6.13
CA TYR A 229 -5.32 -23.63 7.18
C TYR A 229 -6.37 -24.60 6.65
N PHE A 230 -6.77 -24.50 5.36
CA PHE A 230 -7.83 -25.32 4.73
C PHE A 230 -9.16 -25.22 5.45
N LEU A 231 -9.47 -24.05 6.03
CA LEU A 231 -10.70 -23.79 6.76
C LEU A 231 -11.78 -23.22 5.85
N SER A 232 -12.99 -23.77 5.95
CA SER A 232 -14.17 -23.17 5.30
C SER A 232 -14.82 -22.15 6.24
N PRO A 233 -15.29 -21.00 5.73
CA PRO A 233 -16.00 -20.03 6.55
C PRO A 233 -17.33 -20.62 7.06
N LYS A 234 -17.53 -20.62 8.36
CA LYS A 234 -18.82 -20.96 8.99
C LYS A 234 -19.73 -19.73 8.82
N LEU A 235 -20.75 -19.89 8.01
CA LEU A 235 -21.80 -18.89 7.88
C LEU A 235 -22.87 -19.28 8.90
N ASP A 236 -22.95 -18.56 10.01
CA ASP A 236 -24.12 -18.66 10.87
C ASP A 236 -25.34 -18.38 10.01
N ASN A 237 -26.31 -19.28 10.03
CA ASN A 237 -27.56 -19.16 9.29
C ASN A 237 -28.31 -17.92 9.80
N PHE A 238 -28.02 -16.76 9.24
CA PHE A 238 -28.82 -15.54 9.40
C PHE A 238 -30.16 -15.62 8.64
N SER A 239 -30.75 -16.82 8.59
CA SER A 239 -32.05 -17.05 7.96
C SER A 239 -33.07 -17.61 8.96
N SER A 240 -33.22 -16.93 10.12
CA SER A 240 -34.39 -17.18 10.97
C SER A 240 -34.65 -16.00 11.91
N SER A 241 -34.87 -14.82 11.35
CA SER A 241 -35.66 -13.76 12.02
C SER A 241 -36.09 -12.74 10.94
N THR A 242 -37.08 -13.16 10.18
CA THR A 242 -38.01 -12.23 9.54
C THR A 242 -39.24 -12.10 10.41
#